data_82074f346885dcf2ec32acfad96cf6d2
#
_entry.id   82074f346885dcf2ec32acfad96cf6d2
#
_cell.length_a   1.000
_cell.length_b   1.000
_cell.length_c   1.000
_cell.angle_alpha   90.00
_cell.angle_beta   90.00
_cell.angle_gamma   90.00
#
_symmetry.space_group_name_H-M   'P 1'
#
loop_
_entity.id
_entity.type
_entity.pdbx_description
1 polymer ?
#
loop_
_entity_poly.entity_id
_entity_poly.type
_entity_poly.pdbx_seq_one_letter_code
_entity_poly.pdbx_strand_id
1 'polypeptide(L)'
;MFAANPSAVRKNLKDFMDRVVDDNEAMIITRSGGRDVVMLSKEEYDNIIENIHVLGNKANREWLLLGKKQAESGNLREVEIE
;
A
#
# COMPACT_ATOMS: atom_id res chain seq x y z
N MET A 1 -3.39 1.57 12.88
CA MET A 1 -3.02 2.57 11.85
C MET A 1 -2.50 3.83 12.52
N PHE A 2 -1.43 4.37 12.04
CA PHE A 2 -0.88 5.61 12.59
C PHE A 2 -0.61 6.60 11.46
N ALA A 3 -0.47 7.86 11.81
CA ALA A 3 -0.30 8.94 10.83
C ALA A 3 1.04 9.65 11.02
N ALA A 4 1.62 10.10 9.93
CA ALA A 4 2.84 10.88 9.95
C ALA A 4 2.79 11.95 8.87
N ASN A 5 3.50 13.04 9.05
CA ASN A 5 3.59 14.08 8.03
C ASN A 5 4.72 13.74 7.03
N PRO A 6 4.69 14.33 5.83
CA PRO A 6 5.69 14.02 4.80
C PRO A 6 7.12 14.33 5.21
N SER A 7 7.33 15.37 6.00
CA SER A 7 8.67 15.74 6.47
C SER A 7 9.28 14.67 7.36
N ALA A 8 8.49 14.13 8.28
CA ALA A 8 8.92 13.04 9.14
C ALA A 8 9.23 11.77 8.35
N VAL A 9 8.35 11.46 7.40
CA VAL A 9 8.52 10.28 6.53
C VAL A 9 9.80 10.41 5.71
N ARG A 10 10.05 11.57 5.14
CA ARG A 10 11.25 11.82 4.35
C ARG A 10 12.54 11.62 5.14
N LYS A 11 12.54 12.08 6.38
CA LYS A 11 13.71 11.97 7.27
C LYS A 11 13.96 10.55 7.74
N ASN A 12 12.90 9.78 7.96
CA ASN A 12 12.97 8.46 8.59
C ASN A 12 12.26 7.39 7.76
N LEU A 13 12.35 7.49 6.45
CA LEU A 13 11.61 6.61 5.55
C LEU A 13 11.89 5.14 5.83
N LYS A 14 13.14 4.78 6.00
CA LYS A 14 13.51 3.39 6.28
C LYS A 14 12.90 2.90 7.59
N ASP A 15 12.97 3.71 8.62
CA ASP A 15 12.43 3.35 9.94
C ASP A 15 10.91 3.17 9.86
N PHE A 16 10.21 4.04 9.14
CA PHE A 16 8.77 3.91 8.94
C PHE A 16 8.42 2.68 8.13
N MET A 17 9.17 2.40 7.07
CA MET A 17 8.93 1.19 6.28
C MET A 17 9.15 -0.08 7.12
N ASP A 18 10.21 -0.12 7.90
CA ASP A 18 10.49 -1.24 8.79
C ASP A 18 9.36 -1.43 9.81
N ARG A 19 8.87 -0.33 10.38
CA ARG A 19 7.77 -0.37 11.33
C ARG A 19 6.49 -0.91 10.70
N VAL A 20 6.18 -0.45 9.50
CA VAL A 20 4.98 -0.90 8.77
C VAL A 20 5.04 -2.40 8.51
N VAL A 21 6.21 -2.91 8.17
CA VAL A 21 6.39 -4.35 7.90
C VAL A 21 6.41 -5.14 9.21
N ASP A 22 7.21 -4.71 10.19
CA ASP A 22 7.42 -5.46 11.42
C ASP A 22 6.16 -5.54 12.29
N ASP A 23 5.44 -4.42 12.38
CA ASP A 23 4.21 -4.35 13.17
C ASP A 23 2.98 -4.72 12.36
N ASN A 24 3.13 -4.92 11.06
CA ASN A 24 2.03 -5.17 10.14
C ASN A 24 0.92 -4.12 10.29
N GLU A 25 1.32 -2.88 10.40
CA GLU A 25 0.44 -1.75 10.67
C GLU A 25 0.52 -0.73 9.53
N ALA A 26 -0.64 -0.34 9.00
CA ALA A 26 -0.69 0.67 7.96
C ALA A 26 -0.36 2.06 8.51
N MET A 27 0.27 2.88 7.69
CA MET A 27 0.60 4.26 8.03
C MET A 27 -0.05 5.20 7.04
N ILE A 28 -0.69 6.26 7.55
CA ILE A 28 -1.23 7.32 6.72
C ILE A 28 -0.21 8.45 6.66
N ILE A 29 0.15 8.85 5.45
CA ILE A 29 1.01 10.01 5.22
C ILE A 29 0.09 11.17 4.87
N THR A 30 -0.08 12.09 5.80
CA THR A 30 -0.98 13.22 5.62
C THR A 30 -0.34 14.27 4.73
N ARG A 31 -1.11 14.77 3.78
CA ARG A 31 -0.67 15.81 2.86
C ARG A 31 -1.72 16.91 2.80
N SER A 32 -1.30 18.10 2.39
CA SER A 32 -2.22 19.22 2.25
C SER A 32 -3.22 18.97 1.12
N GLY A 33 -4.42 19.51 1.26
CA GLY A 33 -5.47 19.37 0.24
C GLY A 33 -6.16 18.02 0.23
N GLY A 34 -6.07 17.24 1.30
CA GLY A 34 -6.73 15.94 1.39
C GLY A 34 -6.12 14.87 0.52
N ARG A 35 -4.88 15.06 0.11
CA ARG A 35 -4.16 14.12 -0.78
C ARG A 35 -3.32 13.15 0.03
N ASP A 36 -3.93 12.53 1.01
CA ASP A 36 -3.26 11.59 1.89
C ASP A 36 -2.90 10.31 1.17
N VAL A 37 -1.84 9.66 1.65
CA VAL A 37 -1.34 8.41 1.09
C VAL A 37 -1.31 7.38 2.19
N VAL A 38 -1.56 6.12 1.87
CA VAL A 38 -1.47 5.03 2.82
C VAL A 38 -0.27 4.15 2.44
N MET A 39 0.57 3.85 3.43
CA MET A 39 1.67 2.91 3.28
C MET A 39 1.35 1.65 4.08
N LEU A 40 1.48 0.51 3.45
CA LEU A 40 1.27 -0.78 4.12
C LEU A 40 2.23 -1.82 3.53
N SER A 41 2.44 -2.90 4.26
CA SER A 41 3.27 -3.98 3.74
C SER A 41 2.57 -4.65 2.55
N LYS A 42 3.36 -5.24 1.68
CA LYS A 42 2.79 -6.02 0.56
C LYS A 42 1.95 -7.18 1.09
N GLU A 43 2.39 -7.80 2.16
CA GLU A 43 1.64 -8.89 2.79
C GLU A 43 0.25 -8.43 3.24
N GLU A 44 0.17 -7.27 3.89
CA GLU A 44 -1.11 -6.72 4.31
C GLU A 44 -1.99 -6.34 3.12
N TYR A 45 -1.38 -5.77 2.10
CA TYR A 45 -2.10 -5.46 0.86
C TYR A 45 -2.69 -6.73 0.23
N ASP A 46 -1.89 -7.78 0.14
CA ASP A 46 -2.35 -9.06 -0.42
C ASP A 46 -3.49 -9.65 0.42
N ASN A 47 -3.42 -9.53 1.75
CA ASN A 47 -4.47 -10.00 2.64
C ASN A 47 -5.78 -9.24 2.42
N ILE A 48 -5.72 -7.93 2.28
CA ILE A 48 -6.89 -7.10 2.02
C ILE A 48 -7.54 -7.50 0.70
N ILE A 49 -6.73 -7.65 -0.33
CA ILE A 49 -7.18 -8.04 -1.67
C ILE A 49 -7.85 -9.42 -1.62
N GLU A 50 -7.23 -10.36 -0.92
CA GLU A 50 -7.78 -11.71 -0.79
C GLU A 50 -9.11 -11.71 -0.04
N ASN A 51 -9.25 -10.93 0.99
CA ASN A 51 -10.50 -10.80 1.74
C ASN A 51 -11.62 -10.21 0.87
N ILE A 52 -11.31 -9.21 0.07
CA ILE A 52 -12.28 -8.64 -0.87
C ILE A 52 -12.72 -9.69 -1.89
N HIS A 53 -11.79 -10.49 -2.38
CA HIS A 53 -12.08 -11.57 -3.32
C HIS A 53 -13.04 -12.61 -2.70
N VAL A 54 -12.82 -12.97 -1.46
CA VAL A 54 -13.66 -13.93 -0.73
C VAL A 54 -15.10 -13.42 -0.59
N LEU A 55 -15.30 -12.11 -0.48
CA LEU A 55 -16.64 -11.54 -0.38
C LEU A 55 -17.46 -11.66 -1.68
N GLY A 56 -16.83 -12.04 -2.78
CA GLY A 56 -17.53 -12.40 -4.02
C GLY A 56 -18.15 -11.24 -4.78
N ASN A 57 -17.79 -10.01 -4.49
CA ASN A 57 -18.29 -8.87 -5.23
C ASN A 57 -17.69 -8.83 -6.63
N LYS A 58 -18.54 -8.87 -7.65
CA LYS A 58 -18.11 -8.95 -9.05
C LYS A 58 -17.25 -7.76 -9.46
N ALA A 59 -17.62 -6.56 -9.07
CA ALA A 59 -16.84 -5.36 -9.41
C ALA A 59 -15.45 -5.38 -8.77
N ASN A 60 -15.39 -5.75 -7.50
CA ASN A 60 -14.13 -5.92 -6.80
C ASN A 60 -13.30 -7.03 -7.42
N ARG A 61 -13.95 -8.10 -7.85
CA ARG A 61 -13.28 -9.22 -8.49
C ARG A 61 -12.61 -8.80 -9.79
N GLU A 62 -13.29 -8.01 -10.61
CA GLU A 62 -12.72 -7.51 -11.86
C GLU A 62 -11.53 -6.60 -11.60
N TRP A 63 -11.62 -5.73 -10.61
CA TRP A 63 -10.54 -4.85 -10.21
C TRP A 63 -9.33 -5.64 -9.72
N LEU A 64 -9.55 -6.67 -8.93
CA LEU A 64 -8.49 -7.55 -8.43
C LEU A 64 -7.80 -8.30 -9.56
N LEU A 65 -8.56 -8.82 -10.50
CA LEU A 65 -7.99 -9.53 -11.64
C LEU A 65 -7.12 -8.62 -12.48
N LEU A 66 -7.54 -7.38 -12.67
CA LEU A 66 -6.75 -6.40 -13.40
C LEU A 66 -5.43 -6.09 -12.69
N GLY A 67 -5.49 -5.84 -11.39
CA GLY A 67 -4.31 -5.56 -10.59
C GLY A 67 -3.34 -6.74 -10.55
N LYS A 68 -3.88 -7.94 -10.36
CA LYS A 68 -3.09 -9.16 -10.33
C LYS A 68 -2.43 -9.45 -11.68
N LYS A 69 -3.17 -9.23 -12.75
CA LYS A 69 -2.66 -9.41 -14.11
C LYS A 69 -1.49 -8.46 -14.37
N GLN A 70 -1.59 -7.21 -13.95
CA GLN A 70 -0.50 -6.25 -14.10
C GLN A 70 0.74 -6.68 -13.34
N ALA A 71 0.59 -7.18 -12.13
CA ALA A 71 1.70 -7.67 -11.33
C ALA A 71 2.36 -8.89 -11.97
N GLU A 72 1.55 -9.84 -12.44
CA GLU A 72 2.02 -11.07 -13.05
C GLU A 72 2.67 -10.83 -14.41
N SER A 73 2.21 -9.85 -15.15
CA SER A 73 2.76 -9.54 -16.47
C SER A 73 4.03 -8.72 -16.43
N GLY A 74 4.53 -8.40 -15.25
CA GLY A 74 5.75 -7.63 -15.09
C GLY A 74 5.61 -6.14 -15.36
N ASN A 75 4.39 -5.65 -15.38
CA ASN A 75 4.14 -4.21 -15.52
C ASN A 75 4.45 -3.43 -14.26
N LEU A 76 4.94 -4.11 -13.26
CA LEU A 76 5.39 -3.48 -12.04
C LEU A 76 6.65 -2.68 -12.34
N ARG A 77 6.58 -1.38 -12.16
CA ARG A 77 7.72 -0.51 -12.36
C ARG A 77 8.48 -0.32 -11.08
N GLU A 78 9.77 -0.56 -11.13
CA GLU A 78 10.65 -0.08 -10.09
C GLU A 78 11.11 1.32 -10.46
N VAL A 79 10.81 2.28 -9.60
CA VAL A 79 11.28 3.64 -9.76
C VAL A 79 12.28 3.90 -8.65
N GLU A 80 13.53 4.11 -9.04
CA GLU A 80 14.54 4.52 -8.09
C GLU A 80 14.45 6.02 -7.93
N ILE A 81 14.13 6.44 -6.72
CA ILE A 81 14.07 7.85 -6.36
C ILE A 81 15.20 8.09 -5.37
N GLU A 82 16.16 8.84 -5.80
CA GLU A 82 17.27 9.24 -4.94
C GLU A 82 17.04 10.60 -4.33
#